data_2480f5af12b4575d35e9e9463cee6e84
#
_entry.id   2480f5af12b4575d35e9e9463cee6e84
#
_cell.length_a   1.000
_cell.length_b   1.000
_cell.length_c   1.000
_cell.angle_alpha   90.00
_cell.angle_beta   90.00
_cell.angle_gamma   90.00
#
_symmetry.space_group_name_H-M   'P 1'
#
loop_
_entity.id
_entity.type
_entity.pdbx_description
1 polymer ?
#
loop_
_entity_poly.entity_id
_entity_poly.type
_entity_poly.pdbx_seq_one_letter_code
_entity_poly.pdbx_strand_id
1 'polypeptide(L)'
;MNVNGKPRWTCRTHVSVVAHEGQITIEPLANMPRIKDLVVSMTEFFDKWKKAGTTFVGTATRHDPPAAISPDSKKRKMANAAIECINCGVCYAACDVVAWNKNYLGPAALNRAWTLYNDERHADPKQVLQQANADNGAHVCHSQGSCMTHCPINLSPTGSIAGLKKSSLLSFFKRS
;
A
#
# COMPACT_ATOMS: atom_id res chain seq x y z
N MET A 1 11.08 0.47 11.88
CA MET A 1 11.63 -0.57 12.79
C MET A 1 10.51 -1.10 13.67
N ASN A 2 10.65 -2.30 14.21
CA ASN A 2 9.80 -2.74 15.31
C ASN A 2 10.27 -2.08 16.61
N VAL A 3 9.33 -1.58 17.38
CA VAL A 3 9.57 -0.99 18.69
C VAL A 3 8.63 -1.68 19.67
N ASN A 4 9.19 -2.39 20.64
CA ASN A 4 8.44 -3.22 21.59
C ASN A 4 7.46 -4.16 20.88
N GLY A 5 7.94 -4.89 19.86
CA GLY A 5 7.17 -5.85 19.08
C GLY A 5 6.15 -5.26 18.10
N LYS A 6 6.06 -3.93 17.95
CA LYS A 6 5.11 -3.27 17.03
C LYS A 6 5.86 -2.52 15.92
N PRO A 7 5.51 -2.72 14.63
CA PRO A 7 6.13 -1.96 13.55
C PRO A 7 5.70 -0.49 13.62
N ARG A 8 6.69 0.41 13.60
CA ARG A 8 6.50 1.86 13.74
C ARG A 8 7.37 2.66 12.79
N TRP A 9 6.92 3.86 12.50
CA TRP A 9 7.73 4.89 11.82
C TRP A 9 8.60 5.59 12.88
N THR A 10 9.79 5.07 13.10
CA THR A 10 10.65 5.38 14.25
C THR A 10 11.06 6.83 14.34
N CYS A 11 11.33 7.52 13.22
CA CYS A 11 11.70 8.93 13.22
C CYS A 11 10.56 9.88 13.68
N ARG A 12 9.32 9.38 13.78
CA ARG A 12 8.15 10.09 14.29
C ARG A 12 7.56 9.45 15.55
N THR A 13 8.26 8.48 16.13
CA THR A 13 7.82 7.81 17.36
C THR A 13 8.50 8.45 18.56
N HIS A 14 7.71 9.11 19.39
CA HIS A 14 8.23 9.75 20.60
C HIS A 14 8.60 8.70 21.65
N VAL A 15 9.79 8.84 22.25
CA VAL A 15 10.32 7.87 23.22
C VAL A 15 9.38 7.69 24.42
N SER A 16 8.84 8.79 24.96
CA SER A 16 7.92 8.72 26.11
C SER A 16 6.63 7.92 25.87
N VAL A 17 6.24 7.72 24.58
CA VAL A 17 5.04 6.94 24.22
C VAL A 17 5.32 5.45 24.19
N VAL A 18 6.58 5.05 24.03
CA VAL A 18 6.97 3.66 23.81
C VAL A 18 7.89 3.11 24.90
N ALA A 19 8.55 3.96 25.69
CA ALA A 19 9.38 3.51 26.78
C ALA A 19 8.52 2.84 27.87
N HIS A 20 8.95 1.68 28.32
CA HIS A 20 8.37 0.96 29.45
C HIS A 20 9.47 0.76 30.48
N GLU A 21 9.28 1.25 31.70
CA GLU A 21 10.29 1.20 32.78
C GLU A 21 11.68 1.72 32.34
N GLY A 22 11.70 2.76 31.51
CA GLY A 22 12.95 3.34 31.00
C GLY A 22 13.62 2.53 29.88
N GLN A 23 13.03 1.45 29.42
CA GLN A 23 13.60 0.57 28.39
C GLN A 23 12.78 0.59 27.10
N ILE A 24 13.47 0.37 25.98
CA ILE A 24 12.88 0.22 24.64
C ILE A 24 13.61 -0.91 23.92
N THR A 25 12.84 -1.88 23.41
CA THR A 25 13.37 -2.90 22.50
C THR A 25 13.18 -2.46 21.06
N ILE A 26 14.27 -2.44 20.27
CA ILE A 26 14.24 -2.06 18.86
C ILE A 26 14.73 -3.25 18.04
N GLU A 27 13.96 -3.63 17.00
CA GLU A 27 14.22 -4.74 16.11
C GLU A 27 14.03 -4.31 14.64
N PRO A 28 14.61 -5.05 13.67
CA PRO A 28 14.35 -4.80 12.26
C PRO A 28 12.87 -5.00 11.92
N LEU A 29 12.38 -4.39 10.84
CA LEU A 29 11.02 -4.61 10.35
C LEU A 29 10.82 -6.09 10.00
N ALA A 30 9.71 -6.65 10.46
CA ALA A 30 9.30 -8.00 10.11
C ALA A 30 8.96 -8.14 8.61
N ASN A 31 8.89 -9.37 8.13
CA ASN A 31 8.52 -9.71 6.75
C ASN A 31 9.47 -9.21 5.66
N MET A 32 10.62 -8.66 6.03
CA MET A 32 11.68 -8.23 5.12
C MET A 32 12.99 -8.95 5.47
N PRO A 33 13.79 -9.37 4.47
CA PRO A 33 15.08 -10.00 4.73
C PRO A 33 16.02 -9.06 5.48
N ARG A 34 16.59 -9.52 6.59
CA ARG A 34 17.58 -8.74 7.35
C ARG A 34 18.94 -8.81 6.65
N ILE A 35 19.56 -7.66 6.43
CA ILE A 35 20.90 -7.52 5.89
C ILE A 35 21.90 -7.55 7.05
N LYS A 36 21.74 -6.61 7.99
CA LYS A 36 22.62 -6.49 9.16
C LYS A 36 21.93 -5.64 10.23
N ASP A 37 22.07 -6.01 11.49
CA ASP A 37 21.54 -5.28 12.65
C ASP A 37 20.04 -4.93 12.46
N LEU A 38 19.73 -3.64 12.35
CA LEU A 38 18.35 -3.12 12.12
C LEU A 38 18.02 -2.91 10.64
N VAL A 39 18.99 -3.13 9.72
CA VAL A 39 18.82 -2.89 8.30
C VAL A 39 18.16 -4.08 7.62
N VAL A 40 17.10 -3.82 6.87
CA VAL A 40 16.38 -4.82 6.06
C VAL A 40 16.46 -4.49 4.57
N SER A 41 16.39 -5.52 3.72
CA SER A 41 16.25 -5.34 2.28
C SER A 41 14.80 -5.03 1.92
N MET A 42 14.58 -3.93 1.22
CA MET A 42 13.27 -3.56 0.67
C MET A 42 13.11 -3.97 -0.81
N THR A 43 14.05 -4.73 -1.37
CA THR A 43 14.01 -5.13 -2.80
C THR A 43 12.72 -5.87 -3.14
N GLU A 44 12.41 -6.93 -2.39
CA GLU A 44 11.18 -7.72 -2.60
C GLU A 44 9.91 -6.86 -2.44
N PHE A 45 9.90 -5.95 -1.46
CA PHE A 45 8.80 -5.02 -1.24
C PHE A 45 8.54 -4.15 -2.49
N PHE A 46 9.58 -3.56 -3.08
CA PHE A 46 9.44 -2.74 -4.28
C PHE A 46 9.20 -3.55 -5.55
N ASP A 47 9.67 -4.79 -5.65
CA ASP A 47 9.36 -5.67 -6.78
C ASP A 47 7.87 -6.06 -6.79
N LYS A 48 7.29 -6.36 -5.64
CA LYS A 48 5.84 -6.55 -5.48
C LYS A 48 5.06 -5.28 -5.79
N TRP A 49 5.60 -4.14 -5.38
CA TRP A 49 5.03 -2.84 -5.68
C TRP A 49 4.95 -2.60 -7.20
N LYS A 50 6.00 -2.92 -7.97
CA LYS A 50 5.99 -2.89 -9.44
C LYS A 50 4.99 -3.89 -10.04
N LYS A 51 4.96 -5.14 -9.54
CA LYS A 51 4.05 -6.20 -10.02
C LYS A 51 2.56 -5.82 -9.88
N ALA A 52 2.21 -5.00 -8.92
CA ALA A 52 0.83 -4.53 -8.73
C ALA A 52 0.39 -3.46 -9.76
N GLY A 53 1.19 -3.16 -10.78
CA GLY A 53 0.87 -2.17 -11.81
C GLY A 53 0.96 -0.73 -11.30
N THR A 54 1.92 -0.43 -10.43
CA THR A 54 1.97 0.84 -9.74
C THR A 54 2.80 1.92 -10.43
N THR A 55 3.19 1.67 -11.69
CA THR A 55 3.85 2.68 -12.52
C THR A 55 2.81 3.62 -13.12
N PHE A 56 2.95 4.91 -12.86
CA PHE A 56 2.07 5.91 -13.47
C PHE A 56 2.42 6.10 -14.94
N VAL A 57 1.40 5.99 -15.80
CA VAL A 57 1.50 6.32 -17.23
C VAL A 57 0.50 7.44 -17.51
N GLY A 58 0.98 8.61 -17.88
CA GLY A 58 0.13 9.78 -18.11
C GLY A 58 -0.64 9.69 -19.43
N THR A 59 -1.84 10.28 -19.44
CA THR A 59 -2.63 10.49 -20.66
C THR A 59 -2.18 11.73 -21.44
N ALA A 60 -1.46 12.64 -20.80
CA ALA A 60 -0.99 13.90 -21.37
C ALA A 60 0.54 13.92 -21.49
N THR A 61 1.04 14.71 -22.43
CA THR A 61 2.46 14.98 -22.64
C THR A 61 2.87 16.25 -21.89
N ARG A 62 4.18 16.54 -21.85
CA ARG A 62 4.71 17.78 -21.24
C ARG A 62 4.28 19.07 -21.98
N HIS A 63 3.73 18.95 -23.19
CA HIS A 63 3.29 20.08 -24.02
C HIS A 63 1.80 20.38 -23.88
N ASP A 64 1.05 19.48 -23.24
CA ASP A 64 -0.37 19.67 -23.01
C ASP A 64 -0.61 20.59 -21.80
N PRO A 65 -1.70 21.34 -21.78
CA PRO A 65 -2.05 22.15 -20.62
C PRO A 65 -2.29 21.23 -19.38
N PRO A 66 -2.03 21.72 -18.15
CA PRO A 66 -2.31 20.96 -16.94
C PRO A 66 -3.77 20.51 -16.89
N ALA A 67 -3.98 19.25 -16.55
CA ALA A 67 -5.32 18.70 -16.44
C ALA A 67 -6.11 19.37 -15.30
N ALA A 68 -7.26 19.95 -15.63
CA ALA A 68 -8.19 20.49 -14.64
C ALA A 68 -8.99 19.33 -14.02
N ILE A 69 -8.66 18.95 -12.78
CA ILE A 69 -9.31 17.87 -12.05
C ILE A 69 -10.07 18.45 -10.87
N SER A 70 -11.39 18.21 -10.82
CA SER A 70 -12.18 18.63 -9.68
C SER A 70 -11.78 17.87 -8.41
N PRO A 71 -11.45 18.56 -7.30
CA PRO A 71 -11.14 17.90 -6.03
C PRO A 71 -12.33 17.12 -5.47
N ASP A 72 -13.55 17.48 -5.89
CA ASP A 72 -14.79 16.88 -5.44
C ASP A 72 -15.23 15.67 -6.25
N SER A 73 -14.55 15.35 -7.36
CA SER A 73 -14.89 14.17 -8.15
C SER A 73 -14.75 12.89 -7.28
N LYS A 74 -15.66 11.94 -7.47
CA LYS A 74 -15.65 10.68 -6.73
C LYS A 74 -14.34 9.92 -6.93
N LYS A 75 -13.80 9.90 -8.14
CA LYS A 75 -12.52 9.25 -8.46
C LYS A 75 -11.37 9.94 -7.73
N ARG A 76 -11.33 11.28 -7.75
CA ARG A 76 -10.28 12.05 -7.07
C ARG A 76 -10.30 11.80 -5.56
N LYS A 77 -11.46 11.79 -4.93
CA LYS A 77 -11.60 11.46 -3.50
C LYS A 77 -11.07 10.07 -3.19
N MET A 78 -11.35 9.08 -4.05
CA MET A 78 -10.83 7.72 -3.88
C MET A 78 -9.31 7.62 -4.12
N ALA A 79 -8.77 8.35 -5.10
CA ALA A 79 -7.33 8.42 -5.32
C ALA A 79 -6.61 9.10 -4.15
N ASN A 80 -7.14 10.24 -3.69
CA ASN A 80 -6.57 11.01 -2.57
C ASN A 80 -6.55 10.23 -1.26
N ALA A 81 -7.52 9.36 -1.01
CA ALA A 81 -7.57 8.52 0.18
C ALA A 81 -6.34 7.59 0.33
N ALA A 82 -5.54 7.41 -0.71
CA ALA A 82 -4.39 6.51 -0.71
C ALA A 82 -3.08 7.16 -1.20
N ILE A 83 -3.14 8.37 -1.78
CA ILE A 83 -2.01 9.02 -2.47
C ILE A 83 -0.85 9.41 -1.53
N GLU A 84 -1.16 9.73 -0.28
CA GLU A 84 -0.18 10.18 0.74
C GLU A 84 0.79 9.09 1.21
N CYS A 85 0.72 7.88 0.63
CA CYS A 85 1.57 6.78 1.05
C CYS A 85 3.06 7.08 0.84
N ILE A 86 3.82 7.04 1.95
CA ILE A 86 5.26 7.33 1.98
C ILE A 86 6.15 6.09 1.82
N ASN A 87 5.58 4.93 1.52
CA ASN A 87 6.28 3.64 1.31
C ASN A 87 7.18 3.22 2.48
N CYS A 88 6.82 3.55 3.72
CA CYS A 88 7.62 3.24 4.91
C CYS A 88 7.72 1.75 5.27
N GLY A 89 6.95 0.87 4.64
CA GLY A 89 6.95 -0.57 4.88
C GLY A 89 6.25 -1.04 6.17
N VAL A 90 5.78 -0.13 7.04
CA VAL A 90 5.14 -0.48 8.33
C VAL A 90 3.93 -1.39 8.14
N CYS A 91 3.06 -1.07 7.18
CA CYS A 91 1.87 -1.89 6.87
C CYS A 91 2.22 -3.27 6.32
N TYR A 92 3.35 -3.40 5.61
CA TYR A 92 3.87 -4.68 5.10
C TYR A 92 4.42 -5.53 6.24
N ALA A 93 5.18 -4.93 7.15
CA ALA A 93 5.71 -5.58 8.34
C ALA A 93 4.60 -6.04 9.31
N ALA A 94 3.50 -5.29 9.39
CA ALA A 94 2.34 -5.60 10.24
C ALA A 94 1.38 -6.64 9.65
N CYS A 95 1.59 -7.09 8.42
CA CYS A 95 0.63 -7.92 7.70
C CYS A 95 0.93 -9.42 7.91
N ASP A 96 0.01 -10.13 8.57
CA ASP A 96 0.12 -11.57 8.78
C ASP A 96 0.07 -12.34 7.46
N VAL A 97 -0.72 -11.87 6.48
CA VAL A 97 -0.79 -12.50 5.16
C VAL A 97 0.57 -12.46 4.45
N VAL A 98 1.32 -11.36 4.57
CA VAL A 98 2.70 -11.27 4.06
C VAL A 98 3.63 -12.24 4.77
N ALA A 99 3.40 -12.47 6.06
CA ALA A 99 4.23 -13.38 6.86
C ALA A 99 4.16 -14.84 6.36
N TRP A 100 2.96 -15.33 6.04
CA TRP A 100 2.77 -16.72 5.63
C TRP A 100 2.71 -16.91 4.10
N ASN A 101 2.29 -15.90 3.31
CA ASN A 101 2.30 -15.96 1.85
C ASN A 101 3.33 -14.97 1.27
N LYS A 102 4.52 -15.46 1.00
CA LYS A 102 5.62 -14.63 0.46
C LYS A 102 5.34 -14.07 -0.93
N ASN A 103 4.38 -14.61 -1.68
CA ASN A 103 4.01 -14.14 -3.01
C ASN A 103 2.94 -13.03 -2.97
N TYR A 104 2.25 -12.85 -1.85
CA TYR A 104 1.23 -11.82 -1.72
C TYR A 104 1.82 -10.43 -1.99
N LEU A 105 1.16 -9.64 -2.84
CA LEU A 105 1.62 -8.31 -3.25
C LEU A 105 1.79 -7.34 -2.07
N GLY A 106 0.95 -7.49 -1.07
CA GLY A 106 1.04 -6.70 0.15
C GLY A 106 0.22 -5.40 0.13
N PRO A 107 -0.04 -4.84 1.32
CA PRO A 107 -0.97 -3.72 1.47
C PRO A 107 -0.48 -2.42 0.83
N ALA A 108 0.82 -2.12 0.84
CA ALA A 108 1.36 -0.89 0.26
C ALA A 108 1.23 -0.85 -1.27
N ALA A 109 1.57 -1.96 -1.94
CA ALA A 109 1.45 -2.11 -3.38
C ALA A 109 -0.01 -1.98 -3.83
N LEU A 110 -0.92 -2.65 -3.15
CA LEU A 110 -2.35 -2.60 -3.45
C LEU A 110 -2.98 -1.23 -3.14
N ASN A 111 -2.51 -0.55 -2.09
CA ASN A 111 -2.92 0.83 -1.81
C ASN A 111 -2.50 1.78 -2.96
N ARG A 112 -1.30 1.62 -3.49
CA ARG A 112 -0.84 2.41 -4.65
C ARG A 112 -1.62 2.05 -5.92
N ALA A 113 -1.90 0.76 -6.15
CA ALA A 113 -2.73 0.32 -7.28
C ALA A 113 -4.12 0.98 -7.22
N TRP A 114 -4.75 1.07 -6.04
CA TRP A 114 -6.00 1.78 -5.85
C TRP A 114 -5.92 3.27 -6.22
N THR A 115 -4.82 3.95 -5.85
CA THR A 115 -4.59 5.34 -6.25
C THR A 115 -4.59 5.48 -7.78
N LEU A 116 -3.82 4.64 -8.48
CA LEU A 116 -3.70 4.73 -9.94
C LEU A 116 -4.97 4.30 -10.67
N TYR A 117 -5.68 3.29 -10.15
CA TYR A 117 -6.97 2.87 -10.71
C TYR A 117 -7.99 4.01 -10.70
N ASN A 118 -7.92 4.91 -9.73
CA ASN A 118 -8.83 6.03 -9.56
C ASN A 118 -8.25 7.37 -10.06
N ASP A 119 -6.99 7.44 -10.48
CA ASP A 119 -6.41 8.68 -11.00
C ASP A 119 -6.87 8.91 -12.43
N GLU A 120 -7.60 10.00 -12.67
CA GLU A 120 -8.16 10.37 -13.96
C GLU A 120 -7.09 10.63 -15.03
N ARG A 121 -5.84 10.83 -14.62
CA ARG A 121 -4.70 11.08 -15.50
C ARG A 121 -3.94 9.81 -15.88
N HIS A 122 -4.29 8.66 -15.28
CA HIS A 122 -3.63 7.41 -15.60
C HIS A 122 -4.22 6.79 -16.87
N ALA A 123 -3.35 6.42 -17.82
CA ALA A 123 -3.77 5.97 -19.16
C ALA A 123 -4.52 4.63 -19.15
N ASP A 124 -4.10 3.67 -18.31
CA ASP A 124 -4.69 2.33 -18.30
C ASP A 124 -5.09 1.84 -16.90
N PRO A 125 -6.20 2.36 -16.34
CA PRO A 125 -6.71 1.88 -15.06
C PRO A 125 -7.20 0.42 -15.11
N LYS A 126 -7.56 -0.11 -16.30
CA LYS A 126 -7.99 -1.51 -16.43
C LYS A 126 -6.83 -2.47 -16.21
N GLN A 127 -5.66 -2.17 -16.77
CA GLN A 127 -4.45 -2.96 -16.56
C GLN A 127 -4.05 -2.98 -15.09
N VAL A 128 -4.09 -1.82 -14.41
CA VAL A 128 -3.84 -1.75 -12.97
C VAL A 128 -4.79 -2.66 -12.20
N LEU A 129 -6.09 -2.64 -12.51
CA LEU A 129 -7.07 -3.48 -11.84
C LEU A 129 -6.79 -4.97 -12.07
N GLN A 130 -6.42 -5.37 -13.29
CA GLN A 130 -6.07 -6.75 -13.63
C GLN A 130 -4.83 -7.21 -12.84
N GLN A 131 -3.75 -6.42 -12.83
CA GLN A 131 -2.51 -6.76 -12.14
C GLN A 131 -2.70 -6.82 -10.62
N ALA A 132 -3.45 -5.87 -10.04
CA ALA A 132 -3.75 -5.85 -8.62
C ALA A 132 -4.64 -7.01 -8.16
N ASN A 133 -5.40 -7.64 -9.05
CA ASN A 133 -6.28 -8.78 -8.75
C ASN A 133 -5.81 -10.10 -9.39
N ALA A 134 -4.60 -10.14 -9.96
CA ALA A 134 -3.95 -11.37 -10.40
C ALA A 134 -3.67 -12.30 -9.21
N ASP A 135 -3.09 -13.46 -9.47
CA ASP A 135 -2.66 -14.42 -8.45
C ASP A 135 -1.83 -13.70 -7.38
N ASN A 136 -2.09 -14.00 -6.11
CA ASN A 136 -1.47 -13.32 -4.96
C ASN A 136 -1.77 -11.81 -4.82
N GLY A 137 -2.79 -11.32 -5.52
CA GLY A 137 -3.26 -9.92 -5.46
C GLY A 137 -4.27 -9.64 -4.33
N ALA A 138 -5.19 -8.71 -4.61
CA ALA A 138 -6.12 -8.18 -3.62
C ALA A 138 -6.98 -9.25 -2.94
N HIS A 139 -7.37 -10.32 -3.66
CA HIS A 139 -8.24 -11.38 -3.13
C HIS A 139 -7.60 -12.22 -2.02
N VAL A 140 -6.28 -12.24 -1.93
CA VAL A 140 -5.54 -12.94 -0.85
C VAL A 140 -5.65 -12.20 0.51
N CYS A 141 -6.03 -10.93 0.51
CA CYS A 141 -6.20 -10.16 1.74
C CYS A 141 -7.40 -10.67 2.56
N HIS A 142 -7.18 -10.95 3.84
CA HIS A 142 -8.22 -11.40 4.78
C HIS A 142 -8.91 -10.27 5.55
N SER A 143 -8.59 -9.01 5.21
CA SER A 143 -9.24 -7.80 5.79
C SER A 143 -9.08 -7.65 7.32
N GLN A 144 -8.01 -8.19 7.91
CA GLN A 144 -7.71 -8.09 9.36
C GLN A 144 -7.47 -6.66 9.85
N GLY A 145 -7.07 -5.74 8.95
CA GLY A 145 -6.92 -4.33 9.28
C GLY A 145 -5.59 -3.91 9.92
N SER A 146 -4.66 -4.83 10.23
CA SER A 146 -3.36 -4.52 10.83
C SER A 146 -2.59 -3.43 10.06
N CYS A 147 -2.66 -3.45 8.73
CA CYS A 147 -2.02 -2.44 7.87
C CYS A 147 -2.59 -1.02 8.07
N MET A 148 -3.87 -0.91 8.40
CA MET A 148 -4.52 0.37 8.71
C MET A 148 -4.18 0.81 10.14
N THR A 149 -4.26 -0.09 11.11
CA THR A 149 -4.00 0.21 12.53
C THR A 149 -2.58 0.72 12.78
N HIS A 150 -1.60 0.21 12.01
CA HIS A 150 -0.20 0.58 12.17
C HIS A 150 0.25 1.69 11.20
N CYS A 151 -0.63 2.18 10.32
CA CYS A 151 -0.25 3.23 9.36
C CYS A 151 0.10 4.55 10.08
N PRO A 152 1.34 5.07 9.96
CA PRO A 152 1.77 6.25 10.70
C PRO A 152 1.13 7.55 10.20
N ILE A 153 0.47 7.53 9.06
CA ILE A 153 -0.22 8.66 8.43
C ILE A 153 -1.71 8.39 8.23
N ASN A 154 -2.27 7.44 8.98
CA ASN A 154 -3.70 7.13 9.06
C ASN A 154 -4.37 6.78 7.72
N LEU A 155 -3.64 6.19 6.77
CA LEU A 155 -4.25 5.65 5.57
C LEU A 155 -4.97 4.33 5.86
N SER A 156 -5.90 3.97 4.97
CA SER A 156 -6.63 2.71 5.05
C SER A 156 -6.29 1.78 3.87
N PRO A 157 -5.13 1.07 3.89
CA PRO A 157 -4.84 0.09 2.84
C PRO A 157 -5.90 -1.01 2.75
N THR A 158 -6.51 -1.40 3.87
CA THR A 158 -7.65 -2.35 3.89
C THR A 158 -8.82 -1.83 3.06
N GLY A 159 -9.16 -0.55 3.18
CA GLY A 159 -10.22 0.09 2.39
C GLY A 159 -9.89 0.13 0.89
N SER A 160 -8.65 0.47 0.55
CA SER A 160 -8.15 0.45 -0.84
C SER A 160 -8.24 -0.96 -1.45
N ILE A 161 -7.85 -1.99 -0.71
CA ILE A 161 -7.92 -3.39 -1.16
C ILE A 161 -9.38 -3.84 -1.33
N ALA A 162 -10.27 -3.47 -0.42
CA ALA A 162 -11.71 -3.74 -0.55
C ALA A 162 -12.29 -3.07 -1.80
N GLY A 163 -11.86 -1.85 -2.11
CA GLY A 163 -12.22 -1.15 -3.33
C GLY A 163 -11.76 -1.87 -4.60
N LEU A 164 -10.53 -2.38 -4.63
CA LEU A 164 -10.00 -3.18 -5.76
C LEU A 164 -10.81 -4.47 -5.95
N LYS A 165 -11.09 -5.21 -4.89
CA LYS A 165 -11.94 -6.42 -4.93
C LYS A 165 -13.32 -6.12 -5.52
N LYS A 166 -13.99 -5.10 -5.00
CA LYS A 166 -15.31 -4.67 -5.49
C LYS A 166 -15.26 -4.28 -6.96
N SER A 167 -14.27 -3.51 -7.37
CA SER A 167 -14.12 -3.06 -8.76
C SER A 167 -13.85 -4.23 -9.71
N SER A 168 -13.08 -5.23 -9.29
CA SER A 168 -12.84 -6.46 -10.04
C SER A 168 -14.14 -7.22 -10.29
N LEU A 169 -14.93 -7.47 -9.25
CA LEU A 169 -16.24 -8.13 -9.36
C LEU A 169 -17.17 -7.37 -10.31
N LEU A 170 -17.30 -6.05 -10.15
CA LEU A 170 -18.15 -5.24 -11.02
C LEU A 170 -17.70 -5.24 -12.48
N SER A 171 -16.39 -5.34 -12.74
CA SER A 171 -15.85 -5.43 -14.11
C SER A 171 -16.19 -6.77 -14.78
N PHE A 172 -16.27 -7.85 -14.00
CA PHE A 172 -16.68 -9.16 -14.50
C PHE A 172 -18.14 -9.15 -14.99
N PHE A 173 -19.07 -8.62 -14.19
CA PHE A 173 -20.49 -8.53 -14.56
C PHE A 173 -20.77 -7.56 -15.72
N LYS A 174 -19.90 -6.59 -16.00
CA LYS A 174 -20.07 -5.69 -17.16
C LYS A 174 -19.56 -6.27 -18.48
N ARG A 175 -18.86 -7.40 -18.45
CA ARG A 175 -18.37 -8.11 -19.64
C ARG A 175 -19.35 -9.17 -20.15
N SER A 176 -20.32 -9.55 -19.35
CA SER A 176 -21.46 -10.43 -19.70
C SER A 176 -22.62 -9.59 -20.19
#